data_94971d2109d5789a5596adaa7507cde9
#
_entry.id   94971d2109d5789a5596adaa7507cde9
#
_cell.length_a   1.000
_cell.length_b   1.000
_cell.length_c   1.000
_cell.angle_alpha   90.00
_cell.angle_beta   90.00
_cell.angle_gamma   90.00
#
_symmetry.space_group_name_H-M   'P 1'
#
loop_
_entity.id
_entity.type
_entity.pdbx_description
1 polymer ?
#
loop_
_entity_poly.entity_id
_entity_poly.type
_entity_poly.pdbx_seq_one_letter_code
_entity_poly.pdbx_strand_id
1 'polypeptide(L)'
;MKLCAIINYQNKGYINEIITFNKIINSLSIPHNDVYSFNSPNITYEINKTYTHALIFLDYKISSIDLYNKFFKELQIPKIFIIDSIPHHNKKLNDEFIEVNINGMVNSFCGLPINYQLLIYENYADGFIFFNNNDVNLFKSYYQLTKPKLGLVIPPPLGDITDIKINFDNITPNKNIGFNGYPSYQSGMFNLLNLIKYNPKYNLNLYGAHGRDEVLNEMIANHLTSTSNRIRFKGRLKKDEKFFNENYIYSNLSIYDTFDYYTFFSLLNGSVPIISDSSGTSSFFKSYPFIVNNRVDSMSKVLDVINTTSVDDMRDILNTALEGIKHLNNDNISQQYIKFINSL
;
A
#
# COMPACT_ATOMS: atom_id res chain seq x y z
N MET A 1 23.88 -17.02 -5.16
CA MET A 1 22.89 -16.12 -5.81
C MET A 1 23.32 -14.70 -5.55
N LYS A 2 23.36 -13.85 -6.58
CA LYS A 2 23.64 -12.41 -6.43
C LYS A 2 22.50 -11.64 -7.08
N LEU A 3 21.81 -10.81 -6.28
CA LEU A 3 20.61 -10.08 -6.66
C LEU A 3 20.94 -8.62 -6.93
N CYS A 4 20.25 -8.02 -7.89
CA CYS A 4 20.10 -6.58 -7.98
C CYS A 4 18.62 -6.19 -7.97
N ALA A 5 18.37 -4.94 -7.65
CA ALA A 5 17.05 -4.34 -7.77
C ALA A 5 17.05 -3.27 -8.86
N ILE A 6 16.00 -3.25 -9.67
CA ILE A 6 15.80 -2.26 -10.74
C ILE A 6 14.51 -1.52 -10.46
N ILE A 7 14.61 -0.20 -10.40
CA ILE A 7 13.53 0.66 -9.93
C ILE A 7 13.31 1.82 -10.89
N ASN A 8 12.06 2.22 -11.07
CA ASN A 8 11.69 3.41 -11.82
C ASN A 8 10.79 4.35 -11.00
N TYR A 9 11.21 4.71 -9.81
CA TYR A 9 10.49 5.74 -9.06
C TYR A 9 10.95 7.13 -9.49
N GLN A 10 10.26 7.71 -10.47
CA GLN A 10 10.53 9.08 -10.92
C GLN A 10 9.95 10.15 -9.97
N ASN A 11 9.02 9.79 -9.08
CA ASN A 11 8.35 10.73 -8.20
C ASN A 11 8.47 10.34 -6.72
N LYS A 12 9.02 11.25 -5.93
CA LYS A 12 9.15 11.18 -4.46
C LYS A 12 7.80 11.21 -3.70
N GLY A 13 6.67 10.93 -4.36
CA GLY A 13 5.34 11.15 -3.82
C GLY A 13 4.72 9.95 -3.08
N TYR A 14 5.14 8.75 -3.37
CA TYR A 14 4.50 7.54 -2.83
C TYR A 14 5.33 6.93 -1.70
N ILE A 15 5.04 7.36 -0.47
CA ILE A 15 5.80 6.95 0.71
C ILE A 15 5.70 5.44 0.94
N ASN A 16 4.53 4.84 0.77
CA ASN A 16 4.32 3.41 0.99
C ASN A 16 5.14 2.54 0.03
N GLU A 17 5.22 2.91 -1.25
CA GLU A 17 6.00 2.18 -2.25
C GLU A 17 7.51 2.24 -1.93
N ILE A 18 8.01 3.40 -1.52
CA ILE A 18 9.40 3.57 -1.09
C ILE A 18 9.68 2.75 0.18
N ILE A 19 8.77 2.73 1.14
CA ILE A 19 8.90 1.91 2.35
C ILE A 19 8.93 0.42 1.96
N THR A 20 8.00 -0.01 1.13
CA THR A 20 7.91 -1.38 0.62
C THR A 20 9.20 -1.80 -0.06
N PHE A 21 9.68 -1.00 -1.00
CA PHE A 21 10.93 -1.23 -1.70
C PHE A 21 12.11 -1.38 -0.72
N ASN A 22 12.30 -0.41 0.18
CA ASN A 22 13.41 -0.44 1.14
C ASN A 22 13.33 -1.65 2.08
N LYS A 23 12.14 -2.02 2.53
CA LYS A 23 11.93 -3.20 3.38
C LYS A 23 12.32 -4.49 2.67
N ILE A 24 11.92 -4.65 1.40
CA ILE A 24 12.25 -5.84 0.60
C ILE A 24 13.77 -5.91 0.35
N ILE A 25 14.40 -4.85 -0.15
CA ILE A 25 15.84 -4.88 -0.45
C ILE A 25 16.69 -5.09 0.82
N ASN A 26 16.31 -4.50 1.93
CA ASN A 26 17.01 -4.68 3.20
C ASN A 26 16.86 -6.12 3.72
N SER A 27 15.68 -6.71 3.65
CA SER A 27 15.45 -8.10 4.07
C SER A 27 16.24 -9.10 3.23
N LEU A 28 16.47 -8.80 1.97
CA LEU A 28 17.28 -9.60 1.04
C LEU A 28 18.76 -9.25 1.08
N SER A 29 19.16 -8.31 1.92
CA SER A 29 20.54 -7.81 2.03
C SER A 29 21.12 -7.33 0.68
N ILE A 30 20.28 -6.71 -0.15
CA ILE A 30 20.72 -6.10 -1.40
C ILE A 30 21.36 -4.73 -1.08
N PRO A 31 22.65 -4.54 -1.35
CA PRO A 31 23.32 -3.26 -1.10
C PRO A 31 22.70 -2.13 -1.94
N HIS A 32 22.70 -0.90 -1.43
CA HIS A 32 22.21 0.25 -2.19
C HIS A 32 22.96 0.48 -3.50
N ASN A 33 24.22 0.08 -3.60
CA ASN A 33 25.00 0.15 -4.83
C ASN A 33 24.54 -0.87 -5.89
N ASP A 34 23.74 -1.86 -5.50
CA ASP A 34 23.16 -2.86 -6.38
C ASP A 34 21.68 -2.52 -6.77
N VAL A 35 21.29 -1.27 -6.53
CA VAL A 35 20.00 -0.69 -6.95
C VAL A 35 20.21 0.22 -8.14
N TYR A 36 19.53 -0.08 -9.24
CA TYR A 36 19.72 0.58 -10.54
C TYR A 36 18.45 1.26 -11.03
N SER A 37 18.63 2.33 -11.81
CA SER A 37 17.54 3.01 -12.50
C SER A 37 17.57 2.70 -13.99
N PHE A 38 16.41 2.62 -14.62
CA PHE A 38 16.25 2.40 -16.07
C PHE A 38 16.96 3.46 -16.94
N ASN A 39 17.26 4.63 -16.42
CA ASN A 39 17.82 5.76 -17.16
C ASN A 39 19.36 5.75 -17.25
N SER A 40 20.03 4.75 -16.68
CA SER A 40 21.49 4.69 -16.68
C SER A 40 22.00 4.04 -17.96
N PRO A 41 22.84 4.71 -18.79
CA PRO A 41 23.38 4.11 -20.01
C PRO A 41 24.33 2.95 -19.68
N ASN A 42 24.30 1.90 -20.51
CA ASN A 42 25.16 0.70 -20.43
C ASN A 42 25.00 -0.17 -19.17
N ILE A 43 24.00 0.11 -18.34
CA ILE A 43 23.82 -0.59 -17.09
C ILE A 43 23.49 -2.07 -17.27
N THR A 44 22.80 -2.44 -18.35
CA THR A 44 22.42 -3.82 -18.64
C THR A 44 23.64 -4.73 -18.80
N TYR A 45 24.74 -4.22 -19.39
CA TYR A 45 25.97 -4.97 -19.53
C TYR A 45 26.62 -5.30 -18.18
N GLU A 46 26.66 -4.33 -17.27
CA GLU A 46 27.23 -4.53 -15.93
C GLU A 46 26.35 -5.47 -15.09
N ILE A 47 25.05 -5.33 -15.18
CA ILE A 47 24.09 -6.19 -14.50
C ILE A 47 24.26 -7.64 -14.97
N ASN A 48 24.26 -7.89 -16.28
CA ASN A 48 24.37 -9.23 -16.85
C ASN A 48 25.67 -9.96 -16.44
N LYS A 49 26.76 -9.22 -16.21
CA LYS A 49 28.04 -9.81 -15.75
C LYS A 49 28.08 -10.10 -14.27
N THR A 50 27.35 -9.34 -13.49
CA THR A 50 27.54 -9.27 -12.04
C THR A 50 26.51 -10.05 -11.27
N TYR A 51 25.26 -10.10 -11.78
CA TYR A 51 24.11 -10.61 -11.04
C TYR A 51 23.51 -11.85 -11.70
N THR A 52 22.81 -12.63 -10.88
CA THR A 52 22.14 -13.85 -11.35
C THR A 52 20.65 -13.63 -11.57
N HIS A 53 20.02 -12.67 -10.87
CA HIS A 53 18.60 -12.34 -11.01
C HIS A 53 18.37 -10.86 -10.74
N ALA A 54 17.33 -10.30 -11.33
CA ALA A 54 16.87 -8.93 -11.11
C ALA A 54 15.47 -8.89 -10.52
N LEU A 55 15.28 -8.14 -9.43
CA LEU A 55 13.98 -7.77 -8.91
C LEU A 55 13.55 -6.45 -9.56
N ILE A 56 12.42 -6.45 -10.23
CA ILE A 56 11.92 -5.33 -11.02
C ILE A 56 10.77 -4.67 -10.28
N PHE A 57 10.94 -3.41 -9.91
CA PHE A 57 9.91 -2.54 -9.34
C PHE A 57 9.52 -1.53 -10.42
N LEU A 58 8.40 -1.79 -11.07
CA LEU A 58 7.94 -1.01 -12.20
C LEU A 58 6.83 -0.05 -11.76
N ASP A 59 7.16 1.26 -11.73
CA ASP A 59 6.12 2.28 -11.61
C ASP A 59 5.27 2.31 -12.90
N TYR A 60 3.97 2.44 -12.75
CA TYR A 60 3.04 2.59 -13.85
C TYR A 60 3.20 3.91 -14.64
N LYS A 61 3.96 4.88 -14.12
CA LYS A 61 4.31 6.14 -14.82
C LYS A 61 5.56 5.97 -15.68
N ILE A 62 5.43 5.21 -16.75
CA ILE A 62 6.52 5.00 -17.68
C ILE A 62 6.55 6.13 -18.70
N SER A 63 7.68 6.82 -18.81
CA SER A 63 7.84 7.96 -19.73
C SER A 63 8.05 7.56 -21.19
N SER A 64 8.54 6.33 -21.47
CA SER A 64 8.83 5.84 -22.83
C SER A 64 8.83 4.33 -22.87
N ILE A 65 7.92 3.73 -23.64
CA ILE A 65 7.84 2.27 -23.84
C ILE A 65 9.09 1.72 -24.55
N ASP A 66 9.64 2.47 -25.50
CA ASP A 66 10.80 2.03 -26.27
C ASP A 66 12.05 1.89 -25.41
N LEU A 67 12.22 2.79 -24.42
CA LEU A 67 13.31 2.71 -23.47
C LEU A 67 13.23 1.41 -22.65
N TYR A 68 12.03 1.06 -22.17
CA TYR A 68 11.82 -0.15 -21.39
C TYR A 68 11.98 -1.42 -22.22
N ASN A 69 11.43 -1.45 -23.43
CA ASN A 69 11.60 -2.57 -24.34
C ASN A 69 13.08 -2.80 -24.68
N LYS A 70 13.83 -1.75 -24.96
CA LYS A 70 15.27 -1.83 -25.18
C LYS A 70 15.98 -2.39 -23.95
N PHE A 71 15.72 -1.82 -22.80
CA PHE A 71 16.35 -2.23 -21.53
C PHE A 71 16.09 -3.71 -21.23
N PHE A 72 14.82 -4.14 -21.22
CA PHE A 72 14.47 -5.52 -20.89
C PHE A 72 14.95 -6.53 -21.94
N LYS A 73 15.04 -6.14 -23.20
CA LYS A 73 15.61 -6.97 -24.26
C LYS A 73 17.11 -7.22 -24.06
N GLU A 74 17.83 -6.20 -23.57
CA GLU A 74 19.27 -6.30 -23.31
C GLU A 74 19.57 -7.02 -21.98
N LEU A 75 18.64 -7.03 -21.04
CA LEU A 75 18.79 -7.70 -19.75
C LEU A 75 18.59 -9.20 -19.89
N GLN A 76 19.69 -9.97 -19.80
CA GLN A 76 19.71 -11.42 -20.10
C GLN A 76 19.45 -12.32 -18.87
N ILE A 77 19.54 -11.77 -17.65
CA ILE A 77 19.26 -12.52 -16.44
C ILE A 77 17.75 -12.61 -16.16
N PRO A 78 17.29 -13.61 -15.39
CA PRO A 78 15.89 -13.72 -14.97
C PRO A 78 15.36 -12.47 -14.29
N LYS A 79 14.16 -12.05 -14.70
CA LYS A 79 13.45 -10.83 -14.28
C LYS A 79 12.20 -11.17 -13.50
N ILE A 80 12.20 -10.81 -12.22
CA ILE A 80 11.11 -11.06 -11.30
C ILE A 80 10.43 -9.73 -11.02
N PHE A 81 9.19 -9.59 -11.47
CA PHE A 81 8.41 -8.37 -11.26
C PHE A 81 7.72 -8.39 -9.91
N ILE A 82 7.95 -7.38 -9.12
CA ILE A 82 7.24 -7.12 -7.87
C ILE A 82 6.01 -6.30 -8.20
N ILE A 83 4.84 -6.85 -7.95
CA ILE A 83 3.56 -6.21 -8.21
C ILE A 83 3.09 -5.55 -6.92
N ASP A 84 3.55 -4.33 -6.69
CA ASP A 84 3.23 -3.49 -5.53
C ASP A 84 2.01 -2.58 -5.77
N SER A 85 1.59 -2.45 -7.01
CA SER A 85 0.36 -1.75 -7.38
C SER A 85 -0.20 -2.29 -8.70
N ILE A 86 -1.51 -2.34 -8.80
CA ILE A 86 -2.22 -2.66 -10.04
C ILE A 86 -3.07 -1.43 -10.37
N PRO A 87 -2.91 -0.83 -11.57
CA PRO A 87 -3.72 0.31 -11.96
C PRO A 87 -5.20 -0.05 -11.92
N HIS A 88 -5.95 0.56 -11.03
CA HIS A 88 -7.38 0.39 -10.95
C HIS A 88 -8.07 1.20 -12.04
N HIS A 89 -8.33 0.55 -13.16
CA HIS A 89 -9.35 0.97 -14.09
C HIS A 89 -10.59 0.08 -13.87
N ASN A 90 -11.22 0.22 -12.72
CA ASN A 90 -12.56 -0.36 -12.58
C ASN A 90 -13.49 0.45 -13.50
N LYS A 91 -13.82 -0.13 -14.65
CA LYS A 91 -14.66 0.51 -15.66
C LYS A 91 -15.98 1.01 -15.05
N LYS A 92 -16.50 0.27 -14.09
CA LYS A 92 -17.72 0.62 -13.35
C LYS A 92 -17.52 1.82 -12.41
N LEU A 93 -16.36 1.90 -11.74
CA LEU A 93 -15.98 3.06 -10.92
C LEU A 93 -15.63 4.28 -11.80
N ASN A 94 -15.03 4.06 -12.97
CA ASN A 94 -14.78 5.13 -13.94
C ASN A 94 -16.08 5.66 -14.53
N ASP A 95 -17.06 4.81 -14.84
CA ASP A 95 -18.34 5.23 -15.38
C ASP A 95 -19.13 6.04 -14.34
N GLU A 96 -19.13 5.63 -13.07
CA GLU A 96 -19.72 6.41 -11.97
C GLU A 96 -18.92 7.69 -11.63
N PHE A 97 -17.60 7.72 -11.85
CA PHE A 97 -16.74 8.89 -11.61
C PHE A 97 -16.72 9.88 -12.75
N ILE A 98 -16.90 9.44 -13.97
CA ILE A 98 -17.04 10.31 -15.16
C ILE A 98 -18.32 11.14 -15.06
N GLU A 99 -19.38 10.61 -14.47
CA GLU A 99 -20.61 11.36 -14.18
C GLU A 99 -20.40 12.48 -13.13
N VAL A 100 -19.38 12.40 -12.28
CA VAL A 100 -19.10 13.41 -11.24
C VAL A 100 -18.10 14.49 -11.69
N ASN A 101 -17.84 14.65 -13.00
CA ASN A 101 -17.10 15.80 -13.54
C ASN A 101 -15.63 15.95 -13.14
N ILE A 102 -14.87 14.87 -13.05
CA ILE A 102 -13.41 14.93 -12.87
C ILE A 102 -12.69 14.77 -14.22
N ASN A 103 -13.15 15.50 -15.23
CA ASN A 103 -12.63 15.43 -16.60
C ASN A 103 -11.15 15.83 -16.80
N GLY A 104 -10.44 16.28 -15.77
CA GLY A 104 -9.03 16.69 -15.86
C GLY A 104 -8.05 15.70 -15.23
N MET A 105 -8.47 14.85 -14.28
CA MET A 105 -7.55 14.07 -13.46
C MET A 105 -7.38 12.60 -13.90
N VAL A 106 -8.35 12.02 -14.56
CA VAL A 106 -8.27 10.61 -15.02
C VAL A 106 -7.10 10.42 -15.98
N ASN A 107 -6.81 11.40 -16.82
CA ASN A 107 -5.69 11.33 -17.78
C ASN A 107 -4.31 11.57 -17.17
N SER A 108 -4.21 12.14 -15.97
CA SER A 108 -2.92 12.43 -15.32
C SER A 108 -2.43 11.30 -14.39
N PHE A 109 -3.32 10.39 -14.00
CA PHE A 109 -2.99 9.22 -13.15
C PHE A 109 -2.76 7.93 -13.93
N CYS A 110 -3.12 7.87 -15.20
CA CYS A 110 -2.88 6.71 -16.03
C CYS A 110 -1.43 6.73 -16.52
N GLY A 111 -0.61 5.86 -15.94
CA GLY A 111 0.65 5.48 -16.51
C GLY A 111 0.50 4.87 -17.91
N LEU A 112 1.43 4.03 -18.33
CA LEU A 112 1.33 3.31 -19.60
C LEU A 112 -0.07 2.71 -19.73
N PRO A 113 -0.67 2.80 -20.93
CA PRO A 113 -1.86 2.01 -21.20
C PRO A 113 -1.63 0.57 -20.77
N ILE A 114 -2.66 -0.05 -20.16
CA ILE A 114 -2.60 -1.46 -19.70
C ILE A 114 -1.96 -2.38 -20.73
N ASN A 115 -2.18 -2.13 -22.01
CA ASN A 115 -1.59 -2.86 -23.12
C ASN A 115 -0.05 -2.85 -23.14
N TYR A 116 0.58 -1.77 -22.71
CA TYR A 116 2.05 -1.68 -22.68
C TYR A 116 2.63 -2.44 -21.47
N GLN A 117 1.98 -2.38 -20.33
CA GLN A 117 2.38 -3.20 -19.19
C GLN A 117 2.20 -4.68 -19.50
N LEU A 118 1.09 -5.05 -20.13
CA LEU A 118 0.85 -6.42 -20.60
C LEU A 118 1.99 -6.90 -21.52
N LEU A 119 2.39 -6.08 -22.50
CA LEU A 119 3.48 -6.42 -23.40
C LEU A 119 4.82 -6.63 -22.67
N ILE A 120 5.11 -5.77 -21.68
CA ILE A 120 6.32 -5.91 -20.87
C ILE A 120 6.27 -7.22 -20.05
N TYR A 121 5.18 -7.48 -19.37
CA TYR A 121 5.02 -8.68 -18.55
C TYR A 121 5.06 -9.95 -19.38
N GLU A 122 4.39 -9.96 -20.54
CA GLU A 122 4.34 -11.13 -21.41
C GLU A 122 5.70 -11.48 -22.04
N ASN A 123 6.42 -10.45 -22.49
CA ASN A 123 7.67 -10.64 -23.21
C ASN A 123 8.89 -10.83 -22.29
N TYR A 124 8.88 -10.22 -21.11
CA TYR A 124 10.11 -10.10 -20.30
C TYR A 124 10.02 -10.67 -18.90
N ALA A 125 8.84 -10.88 -18.32
CA ALA A 125 8.77 -11.45 -16.98
C ALA A 125 9.12 -12.94 -17.00
N ASP A 126 9.99 -13.35 -16.11
CA ASP A 126 10.26 -14.77 -15.80
C ASP A 126 9.41 -15.22 -14.60
N GLY A 127 9.09 -14.31 -13.69
CA GLY A 127 8.21 -14.55 -12.55
C GLY A 127 7.58 -13.29 -11.99
N PHE A 128 6.57 -13.49 -11.13
CA PHE A 128 5.85 -12.43 -10.44
C PHE A 128 5.80 -12.67 -8.94
N ILE A 129 5.94 -11.62 -8.15
CA ILE A 129 5.64 -11.62 -6.72
C ILE A 129 4.51 -10.65 -6.46
N PHE A 130 3.46 -11.14 -5.80
CA PHE A 130 2.29 -10.39 -5.37
C PHE A 130 2.28 -10.29 -3.86
N PHE A 131 1.65 -9.26 -3.28
CA PHE A 131 1.65 -9.10 -1.84
C PHE A 131 0.48 -9.82 -1.15
N ASN A 132 -0.61 -10.03 -1.88
CA ASN A 132 -1.78 -10.75 -1.37
C ASN A 132 -2.56 -11.44 -2.52
N ASN A 133 -3.52 -12.30 -2.16
CA ASN A 133 -4.32 -13.03 -3.15
C ASN A 133 -5.26 -12.13 -3.97
N ASN A 134 -5.69 -10.99 -3.44
CA ASN A 134 -6.53 -10.06 -4.18
C ASN A 134 -5.75 -9.45 -5.34
N ASP A 135 -4.46 -9.17 -5.15
CA ASP A 135 -3.57 -8.70 -6.23
C ASP A 135 -3.45 -9.73 -7.35
N VAL A 136 -3.33 -11.02 -7.00
CA VAL A 136 -3.30 -12.11 -8.01
C VAL A 136 -4.58 -12.14 -8.82
N ASN A 137 -5.73 -12.08 -8.17
CA ASN A 137 -7.02 -12.12 -8.84
C ASN A 137 -7.23 -10.90 -9.72
N LEU A 138 -6.84 -9.75 -9.23
CA LEU A 138 -6.94 -8.49 -9.94
C LEU A 138 -6.00 -8.50 -11.16
N PHE A 139 -4.75 -8.92 -10.97
CA PHE A 139 -3.77 -9.05 -12.05
C PHE A 139 -4.28 -9.97 -13.17
N LYS A 140 -4.83 -11.13 -12.82
CA LYS A 140 -5.41 -12.06 -13.80
C LYS A 140 -6.61 -11.48 -14.52
N SER A 141 -7.41 -10.64 -13.88
CA SER A 141 -8.57 -10.00 -14.51
C SER A 141 -8.18 -8.90 -15.50
N TYR A 142 -7.06 -8.22 -15.25
CA TYR A 142 -6.57 -7.13 -16.11
C TYR A 142 -5.59 -7.59 -17.18
N TYR A 143 -4.68 -8.50 -16.83
CA TYR A 143 -3.61 -8.95 -17.70
C TYR A 143 -3.84 -10.41 -18.10
N GLN A 144 -4.46 -10.60 -19.26
CA GLN A 144 -4.66 -11.93 -19.83
C GLN A 144 -3.39 -12.37 -20.53
N LEU A 145 -2.40 -12.83 -19.77
CA LEU A 145 -1.15 -13.35 -20.31
C LEU A 145 -1.43 -14.58 -21.17
N THR A 146 -0.87 -14.61 -22.38
CA THR A 146 -1.02 -15.76 -23.30
C THR A 146 -0.14 -16.94 -22.89
N LYS A 147 0.97 -16.66 -22.17
CA LYS A 147 1.87 -17.68 -21.65
C LYS A 147 1.76 -17.72 -20.12
N PRO A 148 1.60 -18.92 -19.54
CA PRO A 148 1.62 -19.05 -18.08
C PRO A 148 2.99 -18.61 -17.55
N LYS A 149 2.97 -17.77 -16.51
CA LYS A 149 4.15 -17.32 -15.80
C LYS A 149 4.06 -17.76 -14.34
N LEU A 150 5.20 -18.07 -13.75
CA LEU A 150 5.25 -18.42 -12.34
C LEU A 150 4.94 -17.16 -11.49
N GLY A 151 4.04 -17.30 -10.56
CA GLY A 151 3.68 -16.22 -9.64
C GLY A 151 3.46 -16.75 -8.24
N LEU A 152 3.95 -16.02 -7.23
CA LEU A 152 3.79 -16.38 -5.82
C LEU A 152 3.33 -15.16 -5.01
N VAL A 153 2.53 -15.41 -3.99
CA VAL A 153 2.15 -14.41 -3.00
C VAL A 153 3.20 -14.41 -1.89
N ILE A 154 3.97 -13.34 -1.83
CA ILE A 154 4.96 -13.09 -0.78
C ILE A 154 4.79 -11.65 -0.33
N PRO A 155 4.21 -11.39 0.85
CA PRO A 155 4.04 -10.04 1.36
C PRO A 155 5.40 -9.37 1.62
N PRO A 156 5.45 -8.04 1.65
CA PRO A 156 6.66 -7.36 2.07
C PRO A 156 6.89 -7.53 3.58
N PRO A 157 8.14 -7.55 4.03
CA PRO A 157 8.46 -7.75 5.44
C PRO A 157 8.14 -6.52 6.29
N LEU A 158 7.67 -6.74 7.51
CA LEU A 158 7.43 -5.66 8.49
C LEU A 158 8.70 -5.21 9.23
N GLY A 159 9.74 -6.01 9.21
CA GLY A 159 10.95 -5.81 10.00
C GLY A 159 11.11 -6.95 11.00
N ASP A 160 11.98 -6.77 11.98
CA ASP A 160 12.09 -7.71 13.09
C ASP A 160 10.98 -7.42 14.11
N ILE A 161 9.90 -8.17 14.01
CA ILE A 161 8.71 -8.04 14.87
C ILE A 161 8.49 -9.26 15.77
N THR A 162 9.41 -10.21 15.78
CA THR A 162 9.26 -11.47 16.49
C THR A 162 9.07 -11.29 17.99
N ASP A 163 9.89 -10.44 18.59
CA ASP A 163 9.90 -10.16 20.03
C ASP A 163 9.21 -8.84 20.42
N ILE A 164 8.61 -8.17 19.45
CA ILE A 164 7.91 -6.90 19.73
C ILE A 164 6.68 -7.16 20.57
N LYS A 165 6.54 -6.32 21.60
CA LYS A 165 5.31 -6.18 22.40
C LYS A 165 4.70 -4.83 22.12
N ILE A 166 3.37 -4.77 22.07
CA ILE A 166 2.67 -3.51 21.92
C ILE A 166 2.87 -2.69 23.21
N ASN A 167 3.34 -1.46 23.04
CA ASN A 167 3.42 -0.52 24.16
C ASN A 167 2.08 0.22 24.31
N PHE A 168 1.35 -0.10 25.38
CA PHE A 168 0.06 0.52 25.67
C PHE A 168 0.15 1.74 26.60
N ASP A 169 1.34 2.03 27.17
CA ASP A 169 1.48 3.08 28.19
C ASP A 169 1.29 4.48 27.61
N ASN A 170 1.57 4.64 26.33
CA ASN A 170 1.48 5.93 25.64
C ASN A 170 0.14 6.18 24.96
N ILE A 171 -0.82 5.25 25.08
CA ILE A 171 -2.08 5.34 24.37
C ILE A 171 -3.22 5.60 25.34
N THR A 172 -3.71 6.82 25.30
CA THR A 172 -4.96 7.17 25.95
C THR A 172 -6.08 7.09 24.93
N PRO A 173 -7.12 6.28 25.19
CA PRO A 173 -8.30 6.27 24.34
C PRO A 173 -8.81 7.67 24.09
N ASN A 174 -8.84 8.10 22.86
CA ASN A 174 -9.32 9.41 22.46
C ASN A 174 -10.25 9.28 21.24
N LYS A 175 -10.85 10.37 20.83
CA LYS A 175 -11.80 10.40 19.71
C LYS A 175 -11.14 10.91 18.42
N ASN A 176 -9.82 10.76 18.28
CA ASN A 176 -9.12 11.12 17.06
C ASN A 176 -8.90 9.91 16.18
N ILE A 177 -9.29 10.04 14.94
CA ILE A 177 -9.01 9.09 13.86
C ILE A 177 -7.89 9.69 13.02
N GLY A 178 -6.81 8.93 12.84
CA GLY A 178 -5.69 9.29 11.98
C GLY A 178 -5.84 8.68 10.59
N PHE A 179 -5.52 9.44 9.58
CA PHE A 179 -5.33 8.99 8.21
C PHE A 179 -3.96 9.46 7.73
N ASN A 180 -3.20 8.58 7.08
CA ASN A 180 -1.94 8.94 6.46
C ASN A 180 -1.89 8.47 5.01
N GLY A 181 -1.69 9.40 4.10
CA GLY A 181 -1.61 9.11 2.67
C GLY A 181 -2.16 10.24 1.81
N TYR A 182 -2.15 10.02 0.51
CA TYR A 182 -2.79 10.95 -0.42
C TYR A 182 -4.31 10.76 -0.36
N PRO A 183 -5.07 11.82 -0.09
CA PRO A 183 -6.52 11.73 -0.02
C PRO A 183 -7.09 11.56 -1.43
N SER A 184 -7.66 10.39 -1.68
CA SER A 184 -8.29 10.05 -2.95
C SER A 184 -9.51 9.16 -2.70
N TYR A 185 -10.30 8.93 -3.74
CA TYR A 185 -11.39 7.97 -3.67
C TYR A 185 -10.84 6.56 -3.35
N GLN A 186 -9.76 6.17 -4.02
CA GLN A 186 -9.12 4.87 -3.83
C GLN A 186 -8.63 4.67 -2.39
N SER A 187 -8.11 5.71 -1.75
CA SER A 187 -7.67 5.65 -0.36
C SER A 187 -8.82 5.62 0.67
N GLY A 188 -10.08 5.61 0.21
CA GLY A 188 -11.25 5.58 1.07
C GLY A 188 -11.57 6.93 1.74
N MET A 189 -10.99 8.03 1.26
CA MET A 189 -11.21 9.35 1.85
C MET A 189 -12.69 9.72 1.91
N PHE A 190 -13.45 9.41 0.87
CA PHE A 190 -14.88 9.68 0.84
C PHE A 190 -15.63 8.93 1.96
N ASN A 191 -15.31 7.65 2.16
CA ASN A 191 -15.88 6.84 3.23
C ASN A 191 -15.51 7.40 4.61
N LEU A 192 -14.28 7.87 4.76
CA LEU A 192 -13.79 8.47 5.99
C LEU A 192 -14.49 9.80 6.30
N LEU A 193 -14.70 10.66 5.30
CA LEU A 193 -15.45 11.91 5.46
C LEU A 193 -16.92 11.64 5.86
N ASN A 194 -17.55 10.64 5.24
CA ASN A 194 -18.89 10.20 5.63
C ASN A 194 -18.90 9.65 7.07
N LEU A 195 -17.92 8.86 7.45
CA LEU A 195 -17.79 8.36 8.82
C LEU A 195 -17.79 9.50 9.83
N ILE A 196 -16.97 10.55 9.60
CA ILE A 196 -16.89 11.72 10.47
C ILE A 196 -18.19 12.52 10.46
N LYS A 197 -18.85 12.64 9.31
CA LYS A 197 -20.14 13.34 9.20
C LYS A 197 -21.20 12.72 10.13
N TYR A 198 -21.33 11.41 10.11
CA TYR A 198 -22.36 10.68 10.87
C TYR A 198 -21.93 10.36 12.31
N ASN A 199 -20.67 10.58 12.68
CA ASN A 199 -20.14 10.34 14.02
C ASN A 199 -19.57 11.62 14.65
N PRO A 200 -20.42 12.52 15.19
CA PRO A 200 -20.02 13.88 15.61
C PRO A 200 -19.04 13.90 16.80
N LYS A 201 -18.85 12.80 17.49
CA LYS A 201 -17.92 12.67 18.63
C LYS A 201 -16.46 12.54 18.22
N TYR A 202 -16.19 12.23 16.93
CA TYR A 202 -14.85 11.96 16.43
C TYR A 202 -14.25 13.12 15.65
N ASN A 203 -12.94 13.26 15.72
CA ASN A 203 -12.13 14.18 14.93
C ASN A 203 -11.31 13.39 13.93
N LEU A 204 -10.94 14.02 12.82
CA LEU A 204 -10.09 13.46 11.79
C LEU A 204 -8.79 14.26 11.67
N ASN A 205 -7.68 13.59 11.85
CA ASN A 205 -6.35 14.12 11.61
C ASN A 205 -5.82 13.58 10.27
N LEU A 206 -5.64 14.45 9.27
CA LEU A 206 -5.17 14.13 7.94
C LEU A 206 -3.67 14.42 7.82
N TYR A 207 -2.87 13.37 7.58
CA TYR A 207 -1.45 13.45 7.29
C TYR A 207 -1.20 13.08 5.83
N GLY A 208 -0.17 13.68 5.22
CA GLY A 208 0.13 13.48 3.80
C GLY A 208 -0.66 14.40 2.86
N ALA A 209 -1.76 14.98 3.34
CA ALA A 209 -2.54 15.97 2.60
C ALA A 209 -2.01 17.37 2.85
N HIS A 210 -2.01 18.20 1.83
CA HIS A 210 -1.78 19.63 1.95
C HIS A 210 -3.14 20.36 1.95
N GLY A 211 -3.35 21.28 2.88
CA GLY A 211 -4.57 22.09 2.95
C GLY A 211 -4.81 23.01 1.73
N ARG A 212 -3.92 22.95 0.74
CA ARG A 212 -4.03 23.61 -0.57
C ARG A 212 -4.47 22.66 -1.69
N ASP A 213 -4.79 21.39 -1.36
CA ASP A 213 -5.32 20.46 -2.34
C ASP A 213 -6.78 20.86 -2.65
N GLU A 214 -6.97 21.46 -3.82
CA GLU A 214 -8.27 21.98 -4.25
C GLU A 214 -9.34 20.89 -4.31
N VAL A 215 -8.98 19.69 -4.76
CA VAL A 215 -9.90 18.54 -4.84
C VAL A 215 -10.34 18.08 -3.47
N LEU A 216 -9.40 17.97 -2.54
CA LEU A 216 -9.73 17.60 -1.16
C LEU A 216 -10.57 18.68 -0.49
N ASN A 217 -10.24 19.96 -0.70
CA ASN A 217 -11.02 21.07 -0.15
C ASN A 217 -12.42 21.12 -0.74
N GLU A 218 -12.59 20.85 -2.02
CA GLU A 218 -13.90 20.73 -2.67
C GLU A 218 -14.70 19.53 -2.11
N MET A 219 -14.08 18.36 -1.97
CA MET A 219 -14.70 17.19 -1.34
C MET A 219 -15.16 17.51 0.10
N ILE A 220 -14.33 18.19 0.88
CA ILE A 220 -14.67 18.59 2.24
C ILE A 220 -15.80 19.62 2.24
N ALA A 221 -15.75 20.63 1.39
CA ALA A 221 -16.77 21.67 1.29
C ALA A 221 -18.14 21.08 0.89
N ASN A 222 -18.16 20.18 -0.08
CA ASN A 222 -19.38 19.57 -0.59
C ASN A 222 -20.01 18.57 0.40
N HIS A 223 -19.21 17.92 1.25
CA HIS A 223 -19.70 16.86 2.15
C HIS A 223 -19.87 17.29 3.60
N LEU A 224 -19.19 18.39 4.04
CA LEU A 224 -18.99 18.68 5.45
C LEU A 224 -19.22 20.15 5.85
N THR A 225 -20.19 20.82 5.25
CA THR A 225 -20.52 22.22 5.59
C THR A 225 -20.68 22.48 7.09
N SER A 226 -21.05 21.46 7.90
CA SER A 226 -21.22 21.57 9.35
C SER A 226 -20.10 20.95 10.20
N THR A 227 -19.09 20.33 9.60
CA THR A 227 -18.10 19.50 10.33
C THR A 227 -16.64 19.87 10.06
N SER A 228 -16.38 20.95 9.34
CA SER A 228 -15.05 21.41 8.94
C SER A 228 -14.09 21.62 10.13
N ASN A 229 -14.58 22.01 11.30
CA ASN A 229 -13.80 22.23 12.51
C ASN A 229 -13.25 20.93 13.13
N ARG A 230 -13.79 19.76 12.76
CA ARG A 230 -13.35 18.45 13.25
C ARG A 230 -12.30 17.80 12.37
N ILE A 231 -11.99 18.38 11.20
CA ILE A 231 -10.96 17.91 10.28
C ILE A 231 -9.74 18.79 10.44
N ARG A 232 -8.62 18.18 10.74
CA ARG A 232 -7.36 18.87 11.00
C ARG A 232 -6.31 18.39 10.02
N PHE A 233 -5.82 19.30 9.20
CA PHE A 233 -4.68 19.06 8.32
C PHE A 233 -3.38 19.14 9.13
N LYS A 234 -2.67 18.02 9.20
CA LYS A 234 -1.41 17.88 9.95
C LYS A 234 -0.17 18.03 9.05
N GLY A 235 -0.38 18.11 7.73
CA GLY A 235 0.69 18.15 6.75
C GLY A 235 1.44 16.83 6.63
N ARG A 236 2.67 16.89 6.09
CA ARG A 236 3.49 15.70 5.90
C ARG A 236 3.94 15.14 7.26
N LEU A 237 3.77 13.85 7.42
CA LEU A 237 4.26 13.16 8.61
C LEU A 237 5.80 13.21 8.66
N LYS A 238 6.33 13.76 9.74
CA LYS A 238 7.78 13.91 9.94
C LYS A 238 8.35 12.87 10.89
N LYS A 239 7.54 12.38 11.84
CA LYS A 239 7.89 11.34 12.82
C LYS A 239 6.66 10.51 13.10
N ASP A 240 6.78 9.21 12.95
CA ASP A 240 5.68 8.28 13.10
C ASP A 240 5.12 8.22 14.53
N GLU A 241 6.00 8.33 15.55
CA GLU A 241 5.59 8.32 16.96
C GLU A 241 4.53 9.37 17.29
N LYS A 242 4.66 10.58 16.75
CA LYS A 242 3.67 11.64 16.98
C LYS A 242 2.30 11.28 16.42
N PHE A 243 2.28 10.59 15.28
CA PHE A 243 1.04 10.15 14.64
C PHE A 243 0.26 9.22 15.58
N PHE A 244 0.91 8.19 16.11
CA PHE A 244 0.25 7.17 16.93
C PHE A 244 -0.16 7.73 18.30
N ASN A 245 0.64 8.62 18.89
CA ASN A 245 0.30 9.26 20.17
C ASN A 245 -0.92 10.22 20.08
N GLU A 246 -1.14 10.84 18.91
CA GLU A 246 -2.27 11.74 18.70
C GLU A 246 -3.56 11.01 18.29
N ASN A 247 -3.46 9.80 17.71
CA ASN A 247 -4.58 9.09 17.10
C ASN A 247 -4.76 7.71 17.72
N TYR A 248 -5.81 7.55 18.53
CA TYR A 248 -6.16 6.23 19.07
C TYR A 248 -6.63 5.26 17.99
N ILE A 249 -7.26 5.76 16.93
CA ILE A 249 -7.77 4.97 15.82
C ILE A 249 -6.98 5.34 14.55
N TYR A 250 -6.54 4.34 13.82
CA TYR A 250 -6.02 4.47 12.47
C TYR A 250 -7.07 4.00 11.46
N SER A 251 -7.25 4.76 10.38
CA SER A 251 -8.21 4.42 9.33
C SER A 251 -7.50 3.99 8.05
N ASN A 252 -7.67 2.73 7.69
CA ASN A 252 -7.41 2.18 6.36
C ASN A 252 -8.74 1.76 5.72
N LEU A 253 -9.48 2.71 5.18
CA LEU A 253 -10.74 2.49 4.47
C LEU A 253 -10.54 2.44 2.95
N SER A 254 -9.34 2.08 2.50
CA SER A 254 -9.00 1.96 1.10
C SER A 254 -9.97 1.02 0.39
N ILE A 255 -10.42 1.44 -0.80
CA ILE A 255 -11.18 0.58 -1.70
C ILE A 255 -10.26 -0.48 -2.28
N TYR A 256 -9.00 -0.12 -2.43
CA TYR A 256 -7.93 -1.01 -2.82
C TYR A 256 -6.59 -0.48 -2.33
N ASP A 257 -5.84 -1.32 -1.68
CA ASP A 257 -4.41 -1.24 -1.49
C ASP A 257 -3.79 -2.63 -1.58
N THR A 258 -2.53 -2.72 -1.86
CA THR A 258 -1.80 -3.99 -1.87
C THR A 258 -1.25 -4.31 -0.50
N PHE A 259 -0.70 -3.30 0.19
CA PHE A 259 -0.11 -3.45 1.52
C PHE A 259 0.07 -2.07 2.17
N ASP A 260 -0.65 -1.81 3.25
CA ASP A 260 -0.54 -0.56 4.00
C ASP A 260 0.28 -0.73 5.28
N TYR A 261 1.51 -0.28 5.26
CA TYR A 261 2.41 -0.33 6.41
C TYR A 261 1.87 0.40 7.64
N TYR A 262 1.12 1.50 7.45
CA TYR A 262 0.60 2.26 8.58
C TYR A 262 -0.47 1.52 9.36
N THR A 263 -1.20 0.61 8.72
CA THR A 263 -2.09 -0.34 9.43
C THR A 263 -1.30 -1.19 10.42
N PHE A 264 -0.18 -1.77 9.99
CA PHE A 264 0.67 -2.59 10.85
C PHE A 264 1.39 -1.75 11.91
N PHE A 265 1.92 -0.59 11.54
CA PHE A 265 2.58 0.28 12.49
C PHE A 265 1.61 0.82 13.56
N SER A 266 0.35 1.11 13.20
CA SER A 266 -0.65 1.52 14.18
C SER A 266 -0.89 0.41 15.19
N LEU A 267 -1.04 -0.84 14.77
CA LEU A 267 -1.15 -1.98 15.66
C LEU A 267 0.08 -2.09 16.58
N LEU A 268 1.29 -2.05 16.02
CA LEU A 268 2.54 -2.17 16.78
C LEU A 268 2.72 -1.05 17.83
N ASN A 269 2.14 0.11 17.60
CA ASN A 269 2.15 1.25 18.51
C ASN A 269 0.86 1.35 19.36
N GLY A 270 -0.01 0.33 19.33
CA GLY A 270 -1.21 0.20 20.16
C GLY A 270 -2.39 1.08 19.72
N SER A 271 -2.31 1.76 18.58
CA SER A 271 -3.50 2.35 17.96
C SER A 271 -4.36 1.26 17.34
N VAL A 272 -5.67 1.50 17.31
CA VAL A 272 -6.67 0.54 16.80
C VAL A 272 -6.89 0.75 15.30
N PRO A 273 -6.40 -0.13 14.40
CA PRO A 273 -6.67 0.01 12.99
C PRO A 273 -8.12 -0.40 12.66
N ILE A 274 -8.82 0.43 11.89
CA ILE A 274 -10.06 0.06 11.19
C ILE A 274 -9.68 -0.20 9.74
N ILE A 275 -9.96 -1.41 9.25
CA ILE A 275 -9.46 -1.89 7.97
C ILE A 275 -10.65 -2.22 7.06
N SER A 276 -10.62 -1.71 5.82
CA SER A 276 -11.58 -2.11 4.81
C SER A 276 -11.38 -3.58 4.41
N ASP A 277 -12.46 -4.33 4.23
CA ASP A 277 -12.43 -5.69 3.69
C ASP A 277 -11.93 -5.75 2.24
N SER A 278 -12.01 -4.62 1.53
CA SER A 278 -11.49 -4.45 0.16
C SER A 278 -9.98 -4.20 0.12
N SER A 279 -9.37 -3.81 1.23
CA SER A 279 -7.92 -3.61 1.35
C SER A 279 -7.19 -4.96 1.30
N GLY A 280 -6.12 -5.06 0.52
CA GLY A 280 -5.25 -6.24 0.51
C GLY A 280 -4.65 -6.53 1.88
N THR A 281 -4.43 -5.48 2.67
CA THR A 281 -3.95 -5.55 4.05
C THR A 281 -4.87 -6.35 4.95
N SER A 282 -6.19 -6.33 4.72
CA SER A 282 -7.17 -7.07 5.54
C SER A 282 -6.91 -8.58 5.58
N SER A 283 -6.31 -9.12 4.53
CA SER A 283 -6.00 -10.55 4.41
C SER A 283 -5.02 -11.07 5.47
N PHE A 284 -4.25 -10.18 6.09
CA PHE A 284 -3.29 -10.50 7.15
C PHE A 284 -3.90 -10.48 8.56
N PHE A 285 -5.08 -9.89 8.71
CA PHE A 285 -5.77 -9.69 9.99
C PHE A 285 -6.92 -10.69 10.18
N LYS A 286 -6.59 -11.99 10.19
CA LYS A 286 -7.58 -13.05 10.38
C LYS A 286 -8.30 -12.88 11.73
N SER A 287 -9.64 -12.95 11.70
CA SER A 287 -10.49 -12.82 12.90
C SER A 287 -10.38 -11.48 13.65
N TYR A 288 -9.77 -10.48 13.05
CA TYR A 288 -9.71 -9.14 13.64
C TYR A 288 -11.10 -8.47 13.56
N PRO A 289 -11.66 -7.99 14.67
CA PRO A 289 -13.06 -7.57 14.71
C PRO A 289 -13.36 -6.23 14.05
N PHE A 290 -12.33 -5.44 13.72
CA PHE A 290 -12.48 -4.10 13.15
C PHE A 290 -12.19 -4.06 11.63
N ILE A 291 -12.43 -5.18 10.97
CA ILE A 291 -12.54 -5.21 9.49
C ILE A 291 -13.95 -4.83 9.11
N VAL A 292 -14.10 -3.85 8.22
CA VAL A 292 -15.38 -3.28 7.84
C VAL A 292 -15.60 -3.36 6.33
N ASN A 293 -16.84 -3.60 5.92
CA ASN A 293 -17.21 -3.24 4.56
C ASN A 293 -17.33 -1.71 4.47
N ASN A 294 -17.12 -1.15 3.28
CA ASN A 294 -17.10 0.30 3.06
C ASN A 294 -18.49 0.97 3.15
N ARG A 295 -19.37 0.50 4.04
CA ARG A 295 -20.69 1.08 4.34
C ARG A 295 -20.61 1.87 5.64
N VAL A 296 -21.18 3.06 5.66
CA VAL A 296 -21.18 3.96 6.82
C VAL A 296 -21.74 3.28 8.08
N ASP A 297 -22.81 2.51 7.95
CA ASP A 297 -23.43 1.80 9.09
C ASP A 297 -22.48 0.76 9.71
N SER A 298 -21.72 0.05 8.89
CA SER A 298 -20.73 -0.92 9.35
C SER A 298 -19.60 -0.23 10.10
N MET A 299 -19.09 0.87 9.55
CA MET A 299 -18.03 1.66 10.17
C MET A 299 -18.47 2.32 11.48
N SER A 300 -19.70 2.84 11.54
CA SER A 300 -20.25 3.43 12.76
C SER A 300 -20.40 2.41 13.88
N LYS A 301 -20.87 1.20 13.56
CA LYS A 301 -20.97 0.10 14.55
C LYS A 301 -19.60 -0.27 15.12
N VAL A 302 -18.57 -0.31 14.27
CA VAL A 302 -17.20 -0.59 14.73
C VAL A 302 -16.67 0.51 15.65
N LEU A 303 -16.95 1.78 15.34
CA LEU A 303 -16.61 2.88 16.26
C LEU A 303 -17.32 2.77 17.61
N ASP A 304 -18.57 2.33 17.62
CA ASP A 304 -19.32 2.10 18.88
C ASP A 304 -18.71 0.94 19.66
N VAL A 305 -18.34 -0.16 19.00
CA VAL A 305 -17.63 -1.28 19.65
C VAL A 305 -16.31 -0.82 20.24
N ILE A 306 -15.45 -0.12 19.46
CA ILE A 306 -14.18 0.42 19.97
C ILE A 306 -14.39 1.31 21.19
N ASN A 307 -15.48 2.10 21.20
CA ASN A 307 -15.77 3.03 22.27
C ASN A 307 -16.29 2.36 23.56
N THR A 308 -16.90 1.18 23.44
CA THR A 308 -17.49 0.43 24.57
C THR A 308 -16.60 -0.71 25.05
N THR A 309 -15.60 -1.11 24.26
CA THR A 309 -14.62 -2.12 24.65
C THR A 309 -13.74 -1.60 25.80
N SER A 310 -13.56 -2.42 26.83
CA SER A 310 -12.65 -2.08 27.91
C SER A 310 -11.20 -1.98 27.43
N VAL A 311 -10.35 -1.28 28.17
CA VAL A 311 -8.92 -1.14 27.83
C VAL A 311 -8.24 -2.51 27.81
N ASP A 312 -8.58 -3.40 28.73
CA ASP A 312 -7.97 -4.73 28.83
C ASP A 312 -8.42 -5.64 27.67
N ASP A 313 -9.72 -5.67 27.36
CA ASP A 313 -10.23 -6.40 26.18
C ASP A 313 -9.62 -5.88 24.87
N MET A 314 -9.42 -4.56 24.76
CA MET A 314 -8.78 -3.97 23.60
C MET A 314 -7.31 -4.40 23.49
N ARG A 315 -6.60 -4.46 24.60
CA ARG A 315 -5.22 -5.00 24.63
C ARG A 315 -5.17 -6.45 24.15
N ASP A 316 -6.09 -7.28 24.56
CA ASP A 316 -6.17 -8.66 24.15
C ASP A 316 -6.47 -8.81 22.66
N ILE A 317 -7.37 -7.99 22.12
CA ILE A 317 -7.68 -7.93 20.68
C ILE A 317 -6.42 -7.55 19.86
N LEU A 318 -5.73 -6.49 20.28
CA LEU A 318 -4.54 -6.02 19.57
C LEU A 318 -3.36 -7.00 19.68
N ASN A 319 -3.15 -7.63 20.83
CA ASN A 319 -2.14 -8.66 21.02
C ASN A 319 -2.43 -9.89 20.15
N THR A 320 -3.69 -10.31 20.08
CA THR A 320 -4.11 -11.43 19.19
C THR A 320 -3.84 -11.09 17.73
N ALA A 321 -4.12 -9.86 17.30
CA ALA A 321 -3.81 -9.41 15.96
C ALA A 321 -2.29 -9.37 15.69
N LEU A 322 -1.49 -8.93 16.67
CA LEU A 322 -0.02 -8.93 16.58
C LEU A 322 0.53 -10.36 16.38
N GLU A 323 0.08 -11.32 17.17
CA GLU A 323 0.49 -12.72 17.01
C GLU A 323 0.17 -13.23 15.59
N GLY A 324 -0.98 -12.85 15.05
CA GLY A 324 -1.39 -13.20 13.68
C GLY A 324 -0.45 -12.72 12.59
N ILE A 325 0.25 -11.60 12.79
CA ILE A 325 1.14 -11.00 11.79
C ILE A 325 2.62 -11.24 12.01
N LYS A 326 3.04 -11.89 13.09
CA LYS A 326 4.47 -12.17 13.40
C LYS A 326 5.19 -12.93 12.31
N HIS A 327 4.48 -13.72 11.52
CA HIS A 327 5.04 -14.42 10.37
C HIS A 327 5.55 -13.48 9.25
N LEU A 328 5.19 -12.19 9.28
CA LEU A 328 5.67 -11.16 8.35
C LEU A 328 7.04 -10.57 8.74
N ASN A 329 7.79 -11.24 9.61
CA ASN A 329 9.14 -10.83 9.98
C ASN A 329 10.14 -10.98 8.82
N ASN A 330 11.28 -10.30 8.92
CA ASN A 330 12.29 -10.27 7.88
C ASN A 330 12.79 -11.65 7.49
N ASP A 331 13.12 -12.51 8.45
CA ASP A 331 13.75 -13.82 8.19
C ASP A 331 12.81 -14.73 7.42
N ASN A 332 11.56 -14.85 7.86
CA ASN A 332 10.59 -15.70 7.20
C ASN A 332 10.27 -15.22 5.78
N ILE A 333 10.10 -13.92 5.61
CA ILE A 333 9.78 -13.34 4.30
C ILE A 333 10.98 -13.44 3.35
N SER A 334 12.19 -13.13 3.80
CA SER A 334 13.39 -13.24 2.96
C SER A 334 13.64 -14.68 2.48
N GLN A 335 13.40 -15.69 3.34
CA GLN A 335 13.50 -17.08 2.95
C GLN A 335 12.48 -17.44 1.84
N GLN A 336 11.26 -16.93 1.90
CA GLN A 336 10.26 -17.14 0.86
C GLN A 336 10.68 -16.52 -0.47
N TYR A 337 11.20 -15.28 -0.45
CA TYR A 337 11.76 -14.64 -1.65
C TYR A 337 12.90 -15.47 -2.24
N ILE A 338 13.89 -15.86 -1.43
CA ILE A 338 15.05 -16.65 -1.88
C ILE A 338 14.61 -17.98 -2.46
N LYS A 339 13.68 -18.68 -1.81
CA LYS A 339 13.13 -19.95 -2.32
C LYS A 339 12.46 -19.77 -3.68
N PHE A 340 11.65 -18.73 -3.84
CA PHE A 340 10.99 -18.45 -5.11
C PHE A 340 11.99 -18.11 -6.21
N ILE A 341 12.94 -17.22 -5.93
CA ILE A 341 13.98 -16.81 -6.88
C ILE A 341 14.80 -18.03 -7.37
N ASN A 342 15.14 -18.95 -6.47
CA ASN A 342 15.89 -20.14 -6.81
C ASN A 342 15.06 -21.19 -7.61
N SER A 343 13.74 -21.01 -7.72
CA SER A 343 12.87 -21.90 -8.50
C SER A 343 12.69 -21.47 -9.94
N LEU A 344 13.20 -20.30 -10.31
CA LEU A 344 13.19 -19.76 -11.67
C LEU A 344 14.48 -20.11 -12.43
#